data_f83da9653a48f4a9d1d55ebe605ec8a1
#
_entry.id   f83da9653a48f4a9d1d55ebe605ec8a1
#
_cell.length_a   1.000
_cell.length_b   1.000
_cell.length_c   1.000
_cell.angle_alpha   90.00
_cell.angle_beta   90.00
_cell.angle_gamma   90.00
#
_symmetry.space_group_name_H-M   'P 1'
#
loop_
_entity.id
_entity.type
_entity.pdbx_description
1 polymer ?
#
loop_
_entity_poly.entity_id
_entity_poly.type
_entity_poly.pdbx_seq_one_letter_code
_entity_poly.pdbx_strand_id
1 'polypeptide(L)'
;MFFSKGLFYNFGRSNFPKIMRLFKVLLLVCSVNLVSNAAMPSVEVDSLTAMERQMAKFLSDSKVSAQLFLGYRYHSAVGESHNEFAIKRGYITFSKNITPYLSGRITPDITVDQEGDGEGDVEMRLKYCFAEFKDPTRQGFFTEPSILIGQVYTPFIEYEEKINRYRVEGAHYLDRIDQVSSADFGITLTSLIGGKMDEDFQRRVNSNYAGKYGSFALGVYNGGGYNALEKNDNKTFQWRLTLRPLPNHIPGLQTSFTGALGKGNTPAAPDWNLYAGFLSYEQEYFVITGQVYQALGDHTGRLVDPMGNPFKNRGQSLFGEVKLFSKKASIFARYDNNETYDTAIPTYSTRYIFGVAYHIQGRTKVVVDYNFLDNNQGNPVPDTGIFEVMLELAF
;
A
#
# COMPACT_ATOMS: atom_id res chain seq x y z
N MET A 1 -9.92 -44.88 41.74
CA MET A 1 -8.69 -45.25 42.48
C MET A 1 -7.53 -44.72 41.65
N PHE A 2 -6.69 -43.94 42.28
CA PHE A 2 -5.44 -43.28 41.90
C PHE A 2 -5.53 -41.85 41.32
N PHE A 3 -5.15 -40.97 42.19
CA PHE A 3 -4.68 -39.60 42.07
C PHE A 3 -3.39 -39.48 41.28
N SER A 4 -3.20 -38.35 40.59
CA SER A 4 -1.90 -37.69 40.47
C SER A 4 -2.09 -36.21 40.15
N LYS A 5 -1.87 -35.38 41.08
CA LYS A 5 -1.12 -34.12 41.32
C LYS A 5 -0.31 -33.63 40.09
N GLY A 6 -0.62 -32.45 39.53
CA GLY A 6 -0.07 -31.15 39.99
C GLY A 6 1.22 -30.80 39.30
N LEU A 7 1.20 -29.82 38.37
CA LEU A 7 2.37 -28.97 38.10
C LEU A 7 1.90 -27.51 37.88
N PHE A 8 1.90 -26.77 38.99
CA PHE A 8 1.88 -25.29 38.95
C PHE A 8 3.30 -24.84 38.62
N TYR A 9 3.51 -24.26 37.45
CA TYR A 9 4.75 -23.54 37.17
C TYR A 9 4.62 -22.10 37.65
N ASN A 10 5.50 -21.74 38.57
CA ASN A 10 5.70 -20.38 39.09
C ASN A 10 6.11 -19.43 37.97
N PHE A 11 5.23 -18.54 37.54
CA PHE A 11 5.62 -17.34 36.80
C PHE A 11 6.11 -16.29 37.79
N GLY A 12 7.43 -16.07 37.78
CA GLY A 12 8.12 -15.15 38.69
C GLY A 12 7.63 -13.71 38.60
N ARG A 13 7.33 -13.13 39.72
CA ARG A 13 6.88 -11.75 40.01
C ARG A 13 7.83 -10.62 39.60
N SER A 14 8.88 -10.86 38.78
CA SER A 14 9.94 -9.85 38.57
C SER A 14 9.82 -9.00 37.31
N ASN A 15 8.91 -9.31 36.34
CA ASN A 15 8.84 -8.61 35.08
C ASN A 15 7.62 -7.64 34.92
N PHE A 16 6.66 -7.68 35.82
CA PHE A 16 5.46 -6.83 35.78
C PHE A 16 5.74 -5.31 35.79
N PRO A 17 6.69 -4.78 36.54
CA PRO A 17 6.98 -3.35 36.53
C PRO A 17 7.67 -2.86 35.28
N LYS A 18 8.39 -3.72 34.53
CA LYS A 18 9.04 -3.34 33.26
C LYS A 18 8.02 -3.23 32.13
N ILE A 19 7.07 -4.17 32.05
CA ILE A 19 5.99 -4.16 31.04
C ILE A 19 5.05 -2.95 31.27
N MET A 20 4.73 -2.63 32.51
CA MET A 20 3.89 -1.47 32.84
C MET A 20 4.59 -0.13 32.55
N ARG A 21 5.93 -0.07 32.61
CA ARG A 21 6.70 1.10 32.17
C ARG A 21 6.70 1.24 30.65
N LEU A 22 6.82 0.14 29.90
CA LEU A 22 6.70 0.14 28.43
C LEU A 22 5.30 0.62 27.98
N PHE A 23 4.24 0.17 28.66
CA PHE A 23 2.85 0.58 28.36
C PHE A 23 2.62 2.08 28.64
N LYS A 24 3.21 2.62 29.70
CA LYS A 24 3.17 4.06 30.01
C LYS A 24 3.92 4.89 28.98
N VAL A 25 5.04 4.40 28.45
CA VAL A 25 5.80 5.06 27.35
C VAL A 25 5.01 5.01 26.06
N LEU A 26 4.34 3.90 25.74
CA LEU A 26 3.50 3.77 24.57
C LEU A 26 2.27 4.70 24.63
N LEU A 27 1.63 4.82 25.79
CA LEU A 27 0.53 5.77 26.04
C LEU A 27 0.98 7.23 25.96
N LEU A 28 2.21 7.54 26.38
CA LEU A 28 2.77 8.89 26.28
C LEU A 28 3.06 9.26 24.82
N VAL A 29 3.54 8.32 24.00
CA VAL A 29 3.75 8.52 22.55
C VAL A 29 2.43 8.72 21.81
N CYS A 30 1.36 8.03 22.19
CA CYS A 30 0.03 8.24 21.61
C CYS A 30 -0.60 9.59 22.04
N SER A 31 -0.34 10.07 23.24
CA SER A 31 -0.89 11.34 23.73
C SER A 31 -0.20 12.57 23.13
N VAL A 32 1.05 12.49 22.69
CA VAL A 32 1.78 13.61 22.07
C VAL A 32 1.22 13.97 20.67
N ASN A 33 0.62 13.02 19.94
CA ASN A 33 0.03 13.31 18.64
C ASN A 33 -1.42 13.86 18.70
N LEU A 34 -2.08 13.83 19.86
CA LEU A 34 -3.44 14.37 20.04
C LEU A 34 -3.47 15.87 20.41
N VAL A 35 -2.32 16.50 20.67
CA VAL A 35 -2.22 17.89 21.13
C VAL A 35 -1.58 18.82 20.09
N SER A 36 -1.73 18.56 18.79
CA SER A 36 -1.03 19.31 17.74
C SER A 36 -1.68 20.66 17.35
N ASN A 37 -2.60 21.25 18.12
CA ASN A 37 -3.16 22.58 17.84
C ASN A 37 -3.20 23.55 19.04
N ALA A 38 -2.57 23.21 20.16
CA ALA A 38 -2.30 24.19 21.21
C ALA A 38 -0.84 24.64 21.05
N ALA A 39 -0.59 25.93 20.90
CA ALA A 39 0.76 26.48 20.96
C ALA A 39 1.40 26.00 22.26
N MET A 40 2.35 25.09 22.17
CA MET A 40 3.14 24.68 23.33
C MET A 40 3.92 25.91 23.80
N PRO A 41 3.91 26.22 25.12
CA PRO A 41 4.84 27.20 25.63
C PRO A 41 6.26 26.74 25.26
N SER A 42 7.08 27.67 24.78
CA SER A 42 8.50 27.42 24.50
C SER A 42 9.17 26.97 25.81
N VAL A 43 9.35 25.64 25.95
CA VAL A 43 10.17 25.09 27.03
C VAL A 43 11.59 25.53 26.70
N GLU A 44 12.23 26.28 27.61
CA GLU A 44 13.63 26.65 27.49
C GLU A 44 14.46 25.35 27.41
N VAL A 45 15.02 25.09 26.23
CA VAL A 45 15.76 23.86 25.89
C VAL A 45 17.00 23.69 26.80
N ASP A 46 17.47 24.76 27.43
CA ASP A 46 18.63 24.74 28.30
C ASP A 46 18.38 24.09 29.67
N SER A 47 17.12 23.89 30.07
CA SER A 47 16.76 23.27 31.39
C SER A 47 16.61 21.75 31.32
N LEU A 48 16.61 21.13 30.14
CA LEU A 48 16.43 19.68 29.99
C LEU A 48 17.68 18.91 30.43
N THR A 49 17.48 17.82 31.14
CA THR A 49 18.55 16.88 31.48
C THR A 49 19.10 16.23 30.20
N ALA A 50 20.30 15.64 30.26
CA ALA A 50 20.89 14.95 29.12
C ALA A 50 19.98 13.83 28.57
N MET A 51 19.25 13.15 29.44
CA MET A 51 18.27 12.09 29.07
C MET A 51 17.06 12.66 28.34
N GLU A 52 16.50 13.77 28.81
CA GLU A 52 15.36 14.44 28.17
C GLU A 52 15.73 14.98 26.79
N ARG A 53 16.91 15.55 26.63
CA ARG A 53 17.44 15.98 25.32
C ARG A 53 17.62 14.79 24.36
N GLN A 54 18.14 13.66 24.86
CA GLN A 54 18.29 12.45 24.06
C GLN A 54 16.93 11.86 23.64
N MET A 55 15.96 11.88 24.56
CA MET A 55 14.59 11.42 24.26
C MET A 55 13.87 12.36 23.29
N ALA A 56 13.98 13.67 23.46
CA ALA A 56 13.43 14.67 22.55
C ALA A 56 14.00 14.49 21.13
N LYS A 57 15.31 14.30 21.01
CA LYS A 57 15.96 14.00 19.72
C LYS A 57 15.50 12.66 19.13
N PHE A 58 15.38 11.62 19.95
CA PHE A 58 14.86 10.33 19.47
C PHE A 58 13.44 10.48 18.89
N LEU A 59 12.58 11.23 19.58
CA LEU A 59 11.19 11.47 19.15
C LEU A 59 11.12 12.35 17.90
N SER A 60 11.94 13.41 17.81
CA SER A 60 11.97 14.30 16.62
C SER A 60 12.44 13.60 15.34
N ASP A 61 13.36 12.65 15.47
CA ASP A 61 13.89 11.87 14.34
C ASP A 61 13.03 10.64 14.01
N SER A 62 11.99 10.36 14.80
CA SER A 62 11.12 9.20 14.65
C SER A 62 9.71 9.62 14.27
N LYS A 63 9.05 8.84 13.41
CA LYS A 63 7.65 9.01 13.04
C LYS A 63 6.92 7.69 13.22
N VAL A 64 5.82 7.74 13.99
CA VAL A 64 4.87 6.64 14.11
C VAL A 64 3.57 7.08 13.46
N SER A 65 2.97 6.22 12.66
CA SER A 65 1.67 6.46 12.05
C SER A 65 0.90 5.16 11.95
N ALA A 66 -0.42 5.25 11.95
CA ALA A 66 -1.28 4.10 11.74
C ALA A 66 -2.34 4.41 10.67
N GLN A 67 -2.78 3.37 9.97
CA GLN A 67 -3.89 3.42 9.03
C GLN A 67 -4.68 2.13 9.19
N LEU A 68 -5.93 2.23 9.66
CA LEU A 68 -6.79 1.10 9.96
C LEU A 68 -8.07 1.20 9.13
N PHE A 69 -8.52 0.08 8.56
CA PHE A 69 -9.77 -0.04 7.81
C PHE A 69 -10.74 -0.90 8.61
N LEU A 70 -11.70 -0.27 9.25
CA LEU A 70 -12.64 -0.86 10.19
C LEU A 70 -14.06 -0.64 9.71
N GLY A 71 -14.92 -1.64 9.76
CA GLY A 71 -16.30 -1.39 9.37
C GLY A 71 -17.16 -2.63 9.21
N TYR A 72 -18.30 -2.42 8.57
CA TYR A 72 -19.27 -3.44 8.25
C TYR A 72 -19.22 -3.79 6.77
N ARG A 73 -19.33 -5.07 6.47
CA ARG A 73 -19.31 -5.64 5.13
C ARG A 73 -20.51 -6.58 4.96
N TYR A 74 -21.17 -6.47 3.83
CA TYR A 74 -22.20 -7.43 3.39
C TYR A 74 -21.78 -8.01 2.05
N HIS A 75 -21.55 -9.31 2.04
CA HIS A 75 -21.15 -10.07 0.87
C HIS A 75 -22.36 -10.79 0.29
N SER A 76 -22.51 -10.75 -1.03
CA SER A 76 -23.50 -11.53 -1.76
C SER A 76 -22.82 -12.26 -2.92
N ALA A 77 -23.06 -13.54 -3.03
CA ALA A 77 -22.72 -14.39 -4.17
C ALA A 77 -23.95 -15.21 -4.56
N VAL A 78 -23.89 -15.89 -5.69
CA VAL A 78 -25.01 -16.72 -6.15
C VAL A 78 -25.32 -17.81 -5.11
N GLY A 79 -26.49 -17.69 -4.48
CA GLY A 79 -26.98 -18.67 -3.49
C GLY A 79 -26.50 -18.46 -2.04
N GLU A 80 -25.60 -17.54 -1.80
CA GLU A 80 -25.03 -17.30 -0.47
C GLU A 80 -24.89 -15.81 -0.16
N SER A 81 -25.13 -15.45 1.09
CA SER A 81 -24.80 -14.11 1.59
C SER A 81 -24.37 -14.18 3.05
N HIS A 82 -23.43 -13.34 3.41
CA HIS A 82 -23.02 -13.18 4.81
C HIS A 82 -22.66 -11.72 5.09
N ASN A 83 -22.63 -11.37 6.37
CA ASN A 83 -22.23 -10.03 6.79
C ASN A 83 -21.41 -10.11 8.07
N GLU A 84 -20.54 -9.11 8.24
CA GLU A 84 -19.64 -9.08 9.36
C GLU A 84 -19.22 -7.65 9.72
N PHE A 85 -18.83 -7.44 10.97
CA PHE A 85 -17.94 -6.34 11.32
C PHE A 85 -16.51 -6.83 11.22
N ALA A 86 -15.67 -6.11 10.48
CA ALA A 86 -14.34 -6.57 10.16
C ALA A 86 -13.26 -5.50 10.38
N ILE A 87 -12.08 -5.98 10.76
CA ILE A 87 -10.82 -5.29 10.52
C ILE A 87 -10.37 -5.72 9.12
N LYS A 88 -10.70 -4.91 8.10
CA LYS A 88 -10.35 -5.25 6.71
C LYS A 88 -8.84 -5.27 6.51
N ARG A 89 -8.14 -4.31 7.12
CA ARG A 89 -6.67 -4.21 7.15
C ARG A 89 -6.20 -3.13 8.12
N GLY A 90 -4.95 -3.26 8.56
CA GLY A 90 -4.30 -2.23 9.35
C GLY A 90 -2.81 -2.14 9.04
N TYR A 91 -2.27 -0.93 9.04
CA TYR A 91 -0.83 -0.66 8.89
C TYR A 91 -0.37 0.18 10.06
N ILE A 92 0.70 -0.25 10.73
CA ILE A 92 1.40 0.56 11.73
C ILE A 92 2.78 0.82 11.16
N THR A 93 3.14 2.08 10.93
CA THR A 93 4.44 2.43 10.36
C THR A 93 5.30 3.10 11.42
N PHE A 94 6.46 2.56 11.64
CA PHE A 94 7.55 3.19 12.37
C PHE A 94 8.66 3.53 11.39
N SER A 95 9.09 4.80 11.34
CA SER A 95 10.22 5.24 10.56
C SER A 95 11.13 6.15 11.38
N LYS A 96 12.43 6.07 11.12
CA LYS A 96 13.46 6.84 11.82
C LYS A 96 14.52 7.34 10.87
N ASN A 97 14.79 8.65 10.93
CA ASN A 97 15.99 9.20 10.35
C ASN A 97 17.20 8.92 11.25
N ILE A 98 18.13 8.10 10.78
CA ILE A 98 19.37 7.75 11.49
C ILE A 98 20.40 8.85 11.26
N THR A 99 20.48 9.32 10.00
CA THR A 99 21.24 10.50 9.55
C THR A 99 20.39 11.28 8.53
N PRO A 100 20.81 12.46 8.08
CA PRO A 100 20.14 13.15 6.96
C PRO A 100 20.06 12.31 5.67
N TYR A 101 20.97 11.35 5.50
CA TYR A 101 21.11 10.51 4.29
C TYR A 101 20.69 9.07 4.47
N LEU A 102 20.36 8.64 5.70
CA LEU A 102 19.98 7.26 6.01
C LEU A 102 18.76 7.25 6.91
N SER A 103 17.72 6.56 6.50
CA SER A 103 16.52 6.27 7.29
C SER A 103 16.19 4.79 7.28
N GLY A 104 15.41 4.35 8.28
CA GLY A 104 14.83 3.03 8.35
C GLY A 104 13.32 3.10 8.46
N ARG A 105 12.62 2.11 7.90
CA ARG A 105 11.17 1.97 8.01
C ARG A 105 10.79 0.51 8.29
N ILE A 106 9.85 0.34 9.22
CA ILE A 106 9.19 -0.94 9.50
C ILE A 106 7.67 -0.69 9.44
N THR A 107 6.94 -1.53 8.73
CA THR A 107 5.48 -1.45 8.60
C THR A 107 4.88 -2.84 8.71
N PRO A 108 4.40 -3.26 9.88
CA PRO A 108 3.49 -4.38 10.01
C PRO A 108 2.18 -4.14 9.27
N ASP A 109 1.65 -5.22 8.68
CA ASP A 109 0.35 -5.33 8.02
C ASP A 109 -0.53 -6.24 8.87
N ILE A 110 -1.59 -5.69 9.43
CA ILE A 110 -2.54 -6.38 10.30
C ILE A 110 -3.72 -6.84 9.45
N THR A 111 -4.04 -8.12 9.50
CA THR A 111 -5.16 -8.72 8.78
C THR A 111 -5.78 -9.82 9.62
N VAL A 112 -6.97 -10.30 9.25
CA VAL A 112 -7.55 -11.51 9.81
C VAL A 112 -7.02 -12.69 9.02
N ASP A 113 -6.53 -13.72 9.69
CA ASP A 113 -6.12 -14.98 9.07
C ASP A 113 -7.37 -15.69 8.50
N GLN A 114 -7.28 -16.11 7.25
CA GLN A 114 -8.37 -16.79 6.54
C GLN A 114 -8.01 -18.23 6.18
N GLU A 115 -6.86 -18.73 6.63
CA GLU A 115 -6.33 -20.03 6.23
C GLU A 115 -5.68 -20.77 7.41
N GLY A 116 -5.79 -22.10 7.41
CA GLY A 116 -5.05 -22.99 8.31
C GLY A 116 -5.58 -23.06 9.74
N ASP A 117 -4.65 -23.27 10.70
CA ASP A 117 -4.97 -23.48 12.11
C ASP A 117 -5.24 -22.18 12.89
N GLY A 118 -4.94 -21.03 12.29
CA GLY A 118 -5.19 -19.71 12.84
C GLY A 118 -6.41 -19.00 12.26
N GLU A 119 -7.28 -19.69 11.51
CA GLU A 119 -8.46 -19.09 10.87
C GLU A 119 -9.32 -18.31 11.87
N GLY A 120 -9.50 -17.01 11.60
CA GLY A 120 -10.22 -16.07 12.46
C GLY A 120 -9.32 -15.27 13.41
N ASP A 121 -8.07 -15.62 13.59
CA ASP A 121 -7.14 -14.86 14.40
C ASP A 121 -6.68 -13.56 13.68
N VAL A 122 -6.32 -12.55 14.46
CA VAL A 122 -5.68 -11.36 13.93
C VAL A 122 -4.18 -11.62 13.81
N GLU A 123 -3.71 -11.73 12.58
CA GLU A 123 -2.29 -11.91 12.29
C GLU A 123 -1.59 -10.59 11.95
N MET A 124 -0.28 -10.57 12.17
CA MET A 124 0.59 -9.46 11.83
C MET A 124 1.68 -9.94 10.89
N ARG A 125 1.67 -9.46 9.65
CA ARG A 125 2.69 -9.72 8.63
C ARG A 125 3.57 -8.51 8.44
N LEU A 126 4.82 -8.70 8.08
CA LEU A 126 5.71 -7.59 7.76
C LEU A 126 5.51 -7.16 6.30
N LYS A 127 4.94 -5.97 6.06
CA LYS A 127 4.80 -5.42 4.70
C LYS A 127 6.05 -4.71 4.23
N TYR A 128 6.65 -3.87 5.10
CA TYR A 128 7.88 -3.15 4.78
C TYR A 128 8.89 -3.28 5.91
N CYS A 129 10.15 -3.52 5.55
CA CYS A 129 11.30 -3.48 6.45
C CYS A 129 12.56 -3.16 5.64
N PHE A 130 12.94 -1.89 5.59
CA PHE A 130 14.04 -1.46 4.73
C PHE A 130 14.85 -0.31 5.30
N ALA A 131 16.08 -0.20 4.82
CA ALA A 131 16.91 0.98 4.92
C ALA A 131 16.78 1.81 3.63
N GLU A 132 16.70 3.14 3.76
CA GLU A 132 16.70 4.08 2.66
C GLU A 132 17.95 4.98 2.74
N PHE A 133 18.78 4.90 1.72
CA PHE A 133 19.91 5.80 1.47
C PHE A 133 19.44 6.88 0.50
N LYS A 134 19.39 8.14 0.93
CA LYS A 134 18.86 9.26 0.15
C LYS A 134 19.80 10.45 0.14
N ASP A 135 19.75 11.22 -0.93
CA ASP A 135 20.36 12.54 -1.00
C ASP A 135 19.27 13.62 -1.12
N PRO A 136 18.75 14.14 0.01
CA PRO A 136 17.68 15.13 0.02
C PRO A 136 18.13 16.51 -0.47
N THR A 137 19.43 16.73 -0.61
CA THR A 137 20.01 18.01 -1.03
C THR A 137 20.25 18.11 -2.53
N ARG A 138 20.28 16.96 -3.22
CA ARG A 138 20.57 16.91 -4.65
C ARG A 138 19.43 17.49 -5.47
N GLN A 139 19.77 18.50 -6.25
CA GLN A 139 18.89 19.16 -7.21
C GLN A 139 19.40 18.90 -8.64
N GLY A 140 18.58 19.20 -9.65
CA GLY A 140 18.93 19.04 -11.05
C GLY A 140 18.12 17.95 -11.74
N PHE A 141 18.70 17.28 -12.74
CA PHE A 141 17.98 16.27 -13.50
C PHE A 141 17.53 15.10 -12.60
N PHE A 142 18.43 14.55 -11.79
CA PHE A 142 18.09 13.62 -10.72
C PHE A 142 17.94 14.39 -9.41
N THR A 143 16.72 14.55 -8.94
CA THR A 143 16.37 15.28 -7.73
C THR A 143 16.00 14.32 -6.63
N GLU A 144 16.61 14.48 -5.45
CA GLU A 144 16.38 13.64 -4.26
C GLU A 144 16.45 12.13 -4.57
N PRO A 145 17.54 11.64 -5.20
CA PRO A 145 17.66 10.21 -5.47
C PRO A 145 17.73 9.42 -4.18
N SER A 146 17.12 8.23 -4.17
CA SER A 146 17.25 7.30 -3.06
C SER A 146 17.37 5.85 -3.50
N ILE A 147 18.03 5.04 -2.66
CA ILE A 147 18.16 3.59 -2.80
C ILE A 147 17.56 2.97 -1.55
N LEU A 148 16.60 2.08 -1.74
CA LEU A 148 15.95 1.31 -0.70
C LEU A 148 16.45 -0.14 -0.76
N ILE A 149 16.74 -0.73 0.40
CA ILE A 149 17.26 -2.11 0.50
C ILE A 149 16.51 -2.83 1.61
N GLY A 150 15.97 -4.00 1.31
CA GLY A 150 15.20 -4.86 2.23
C GLY A 150 13.87 -5.29 1.67
N GLN A 151 12.84 -5.40 2.50
CA GLN A 151 11.47 -5.61 2.06
C GLN A 151 10.85 -4.25 1.74
N VAL A 152 10.91 -3.90 0.46
CA VAL A 152 10.62 -2.56 -0.07
C VAL A 152 9.32 -2.53 -0.86
N TYR A 153 8.79 -1.34 -1.12
CA TYR A 153 7.68 -1.18 -2.05
C TYR A 153 8.13 -1.35 -3.51
N THR A 154 7.26 -1.92 -4.32
CA THR A 154 7.48 -2.06 -5.76
C THR A 154 7.22 -0.75 -6.50
N PRO A 155 7.81 -0.52 -7.67
CA PRO A 155 7.86 0.78 -8.34
C PRO A 155 6.51 1.42 -8.66
N PHE A 156 5.48 0.61 -8.99
CA PHE A 156 4.22 1.13 -9.50
C PHE A 156 3.12 1.24 -8.45
N ILE A 157 2.88 0.20 -7.65
CA ILE A 157 1.72 0.19 -6.73
C ILE A 157 1.84 1.31 -5.68
N GLU A 158 3.03 1.53 -5.12
CA GLU A 158 3.25 2.62 -4.17
C GLU A 158 2.97 4.00 -4.81
N TYR A 159 3.35 4.19 -6.08
CA TYR A 159 3.06 5.41 -6.82
C TYR A 159 1.55 5.59 -7.05
N GLU A 160 0.84 4.55 -7.49
CA GLU A 160 -0.61 4.58 -7.70
C GLU A 160 -1.36 4.89 -6.38
N GLU A 161 -0.93 4.30 -5.23
CA GLU A 161 -1.50 4.56 -3.90
C GLU A 161 -1.39 6.03 -3.45
N LYS A 162 -0.46 6.82 -3.99
CA LYS A 162 -0.34 8.26 -3.69
C LYS A 162 -1.28 9.11 -4.52
N ILE A 163 -1.85 8.57 -5.57
CA ILE A 163 -2.80 9.23 -6.48
C ILE A 163 -4.23 8.78 -6.13
N ASN A 164 -4.51 7.48 -6.25
CA ASN A 164 -5.77 6.89 -5.80
C ASN A 164 -5.68 6.56 -4.30
N ARG A 165 -6.39 7.32 -3.47
CA ARG A 165 -6.34 7.25 -2.00
C ARG A 165 -7.47 6.42 -1.39
N TYR A 166 -8.05 5.48 -2.16
CA TYR A 166 -9.15 4.61 -1.73
C TYR A 166 -8.70 3.16 -1.51
N ARG A 167 -7.51 2.97 -0.89
CA ARG A 167 -7.03 1.64 -0.51
C ARG A 167 -8.01 0.90 0.44
N VAL A 168 -8.86 1.64 1.11
CA VAL A 168 -9.94 1.12 1.98
C VAL A 168 -10.96 0.29 1.20
N GLU A 169 -11.26 0.63 -0.07
CA GLU A 169 -12.17 -0.15 -0.92
C GLU A 169 -11.53 -1.48 -1.40
N GLY A 170 -10.20 -1.57 -1.41
CA GLY A 170 -9.45 -2.76 -1.77
C GLY A 170 -8.08 -2.48 -2.39
N ALA A 171 -7.44 -3.51 -2.90
CA ALA A 171 -6.17 -3.41 -3.61
C ALA A 171 -6.32 -2.62 -4.93
N HIS A 172 -5.24 -1.98 -5.37
CA HIS A 172 -5.17 -1.36 -6.69
C HIS A 172 -5.20 -2.42 -7.79
N TYR A 173 -5.49 -2.00 -9.01
CA TYR A 173 -5.85 -2.90 -10.10
C TYR A 173 -4.82 -4.02 -10.33
N LEU A 174 -3.55 -3.70 -10.61
CA LEU A 174 -2.53 -4.72 -10.88
C LEU A 174 -2.17 -5.58 -9.66
N ASP A 175 -2.27 -5.02 -8.44
CA ASP A 175 -2.11 -5.76 -7.16
C ASP A 175 -3.30 -6.71 -6.91
N ARG A 176 -4.52 -6.29 -7.27
CA ARG A 176 -5.76 -7.06 -7.10
C ARG A 176 -5.85 -8.29 -8.01
N ILE A 177 -5.29 -8.20 -9.20
CA ILE A 177 -5.29 -9.28 -10.18
C ILE A 177 -3.97 -10.08 -10.20
N ASP A 178 -3.18 -9.98 -9.13
CA ASP A 178 -1.90 -10.68 -8.93
C ASP A 178 -0.88 -10.43 -10.06
N GLN A 179 -0.95 -9.30 -10.77
CA GLN A 179 0.06 -8.97 -11.76
C GLN A 179 1.35 -8.47 -11.14
N VAL A 180 1.26 -7.70 -10.05
CA VAL A 180 2.42 -7.28 -9.24
C VAL A 180 2.02 -7.24 -7.76
N SER A 181 2.95 -7.56 -6.88
CA SER A 181 2.77 -7.33 -5.44
C SER A 181 3.15 -5.90 -5.07
N SER A 182 2.48 -5.34 -4.06
CA SER A 182 2.76 -3.98 -3.54
C SER A 182 4.12 -3.85 -2.82
N ALA A 183 4.70 -4.98 -2.38
CA ALA A 183 6.01 -5.03 -1.72
C ALA A 183 6.72 -6.34 -2.03
N ASP A 184 8.06 -6.31 -1.97
CA ASP A 184 8.89 -7.50 -2.17
C ASP A 184 10.29 -7.28 -1.56
N PHE A 185 11.04 -8.36 -1.35
CA PHE A 185 12.45 -8.29 -0.95
C PHE A 185 13.33 -7.92 -2.14
N GLY A 186 14.11 -6.86 -1.98
CA GLY A 186 14.99 -6.41 -3.07
C GLY A 186 15.61 -5.06 -2.83
N ILE A 187 15.95 -4.43 -3.95
CA ILE A 187 16.57 -3.11 -4.00
C ILE A 187 15.78 -2.23 -4.97
N THR A 188 15.40 -1.03 -4.54
CA THR A 188 14.74 -0.02 -5.39
C THR A 188 15.61 1.23 -5.47
N LEU A 189 15.90 1.70 -6.67
CA LEU A 189 16.42 3.03 -6.97
C LEU A 189 15.27 3.92 -7.41
N THR A 190 15.12 5.11 -6.84
CA THR A 190 14.11 6.08 -7.23
C THR A 190 14.65 7.50 -7.24
N SER A 191 14.09 8.37 -8.08
CA SER A 191 14.40 9.79 -8.11
C SER A 191 13.26 10.59 -8.72
N LEU A 192 13.15 11.86 -8.34
CA LEU A 192 12.39 12.86 -9.07
C LEU A 192 13.20 13.36 -10.28
N ILE A 193 12.52 13.92 -11.29
CA ILE A 193 13.14 14.44 -12.53
C ILE A 193 12.96 15.95 -12.60
N GLY A 194 14.09 16.67 -12.69
CA GLY A 194 14.15 18.08 -13.05
C GLY A 194 13.70 19.08 -12.00
N GLY A 195 13.94 18.79 -10.73
CA GLY A 195 13.51 19.60 -9.60
C GLY A 195 12.12 19.19 -9.10
N LYS A 196 11.54 20.03 -8.25
CA LYS A 196 10.21 19.85 -7.69
C LYS A 196 9.20 20.81 -8.30
N MET A 197 7.94 20.42 -8.28
CA MET A 197 6.81 21.33 -8.46
C MET A 197 6.80 22.39 -7.37
N ASP A 198 6.19 23.54 -7.64
CA ASP A 198 6.03 24.59 -6.66
C ASP A 198 5.26 24.13 -5.40
N GLU A 199 5.46 24.85 -4.30
CA GLU A 199 4.88 24.51 -3.01
C GLU A 199 3.35 24.58 -3.00
N ASP A 200 2.76 25.46 -3.82
CA ASP A 200 1.30 25.59 -3.91
C ASP A 200 0.67 24.33 -4.52
N PHE A 201 1.24 23.83 -5.62
CA PHE A 201 0.83 22.56 -6.21
C PHE A 201 0.99 21.40 -5.21
N GLN A 202 2.15 21.31 -4.53
CA GLN A 202 2.41 20.25 -3.57
C GLN A 202 1.42 20.26 -2.40
N ARG A 203 1.06 21.44 -1.88
CA ARG A 203 0.11 21.60 -0.78
C ARG A 203 -1.33 21.32 -1.18
N ARG A 204 -1.76 21.79 -2.35
CA ARG A 204 -3.16 21.75 -2.78
C ARG A 204 -3.54 20.48 -3.53
N VAL A 205 -2.61 19.88 -4.25
CA VAL A 205 -2.85 18.72 -5.11
C VAL A 205 -2.16 17.48 -4.56
N ASN A 206 -0.84 17.39 -4.71
CA ASN A 206 -0.10 16.21 -4.28
C ASN A 206 1.39 16.53 -4.07
N SER A 207 1.90 16.25 -2.88
CA SER A 207 3.31 16.39 -2.53
C SER A 207 4.14 15.13 -2.80
N ASN A 208 3.50 13.98 -3.09
CA ASN A 208 4.20 12.76 -3.40
C ASN A 208 4.61 12.75 -4.87
N TYR A 209 5.79 12.23 -5.17
CA TYR A 209 6.33 12.18 -6.54
C TYR A 209 6.21 13.52 -7.30
N ALA A 210 6.41 14.61 -6.58
CA ALA A 210 6.24 15.98 -7.09
C ALA A 210 7.42 16.45 -7.94
N GLY A 211 8.06 15.59 -8.72
CA GLY A 211 9.08 15.96 -9.69
C GLY A 211 8.51 16.86 -10.79
N LYS A 212 9.23 17.93 -11.13
CA LYS A 212 8.78 18.94 -12.11
C LYS A 212 8.48 18.31 -13.47
N TYR A 213 9.34 17.39 -13.92
CA TYR A 213 9.16 16.68 -15.19
C TYR A 213 8.78 15.21 -14.99
N GLY A 214 8.62 14.76 -13.74
CA GLY A 214 8.21 13.41 -13.41
C GLY A 214 9.09 12.73 -12.37
N SER A 215 9.12 11.40 -12.41
CA SER A 215 9.92 10.57 -11.50
C SER A 215 10.16 9.20 -12.12
N PHE A 216 11.14 8.46 -11.63
CA PHE A 216 11.33 7.07 -12.01
C PHE A 216 11.60 6.20 -10.78
N ALA A 217 11.39 4.89 -10.95
CA ALA A 217 11.82 3.87 -10.02
C ALA A 217 12.24 2.62 -10.80
N LEU A 218 13.35 2.02 -10.39
CA LEU A 218 13.91 0.80 -10.96
C LEU A 218 14.24 -0.15 -9.80
N GLY A 219 13.96 -1.43 -9.94
CA GLY A 219 14.32 -2.35 -8.87
C GLY A 219 14.52 -3.78 -9.30
N VAL A 220 15.23 -4.53 -8.46
CA VAL A 220 15.44 -5.97 -8.59
C VAL A 220 14.96 -6.62 -7.30
N TYR A 221 14.10 -7.63 -7.48
CA TYR A 221 13.36 -8.26 -6.39
C TYR A 221 13.43 -9.78 -6.47
N ASN A 222 13.06 -10.44 -5.39
CA ASN A 222 12.87 -11.88 -5.40
C ASN A 222 11.79 -12.30 -6.42
N GLY A 223 10.63 -11.65 -6.42
CA GLY A 223 9.55 -11.87 -7.38
C GLY A 223 8.28 -12.46 -6.79
N GLY A 224 8.35 -13.08 -5.59
CA GLY A 224 7.22 -13.73 -4.94
C GLY A 224 6.27 -12.80 -4.19
N GLY A 225 6.69 -11.57 -3.93
CA GLY A 225 5.96 -10.63 -3.08
C GLY A 225 6.27 -10.81 -1.59
N TYR A 226 5.73 -9.95 -0.73
CA TYR A 226 6.12 -9.85 0.68
C TYR A 226 5.50 -10.93 1.60
N ASN A 227 4.52 -11.67 1.14
CA ASN A 227 3.78 -12.69 1.91
C ASN A 227 3.93 -14.10 1.36
N ALA A 228 4.93 -14.35 0.53
CA ALA A 228 5.21 -15.66 -0.04
C ALA A 228 6.66 -16.07 0.20
N LEU A 229 6.88 -17.36 0.37
CA LEU A 229 8.23 -17.95 0.35
C LEU A 229 8.72 -18.03 -1.09
N GLU A 230 10.01 -17.78 -1.30
CA GLU A 230 10.64 -17.98 -2.60
C GLU A 230 10.68 -19.47 -2.98
N LYS A 231 10.22 -19.78 -4.19
CA LYS A 231 10.12 -21.14 -4.71
C LYS A 231 11.05 -21.42 -5.89
N ASN A 232 11.79 -20.40 -6.33
CA ASN A 232 12.81 -20.51 -7.37
C ASN A 232 13.92 -19.45 -7.17
N ASP A 233 15.04 -19.57 -7.87
CA ASP A 233 16.20 -18.69 -7.74
C ASP A 233 16.17 -17.47 -8.65
N ASN A 234 15.09 -17.26 -9.40
CA ASN A 234 14.95 -16.12 -10.30
C ASN A 234 14.90 -14.79 -9.54
N LYS A 235 15.31 -13.73 -10.20
CA LYS A 235 15.11 -12.35 -9.75
C LYS A 235 14.32 -11.59 -10.78
N THR A 236 13.38 -10.76 -10.31
CA THR A 236 12.50 -9.97 -11.14
C THR A 236 13.01 -8.55 -11.23
N PHE A 237 13.14 -8.03 -12.43
CA PHE A 237 13.37 -6.61 -12.69
C PHE A 237 12.03 -5.90 -12.88
N GLN A 238 11.79 -4.82 -12.10
CA GLN A 238 10.60 -3.98 -12.23
C GLN A 238 11.01 -2.53 -12.40
N TRP A 239 10.22 -1.77 -13.18
CA TRP A 239 10.47 -0.36 -13.43
C TRP A 239 9.19 0.45 -13.52
N ARG A 240 9.33 1.76 -13.30
CA ARG A 240 8.36 2.81 -13.61
C ARG A 240 9.09 4.05 -14.06
N LEU A 241 8.65 4.60 -15.19
CA LEU A 241 9.00 5.94 -15.65
C LEU A 241 7.72 6.76 -15.72
N THR A 242 7.64 7.82 -14.95
CA THR A 242 6.55 8.80 -14.98
C THR A 242 7.06 10.10 -15.55
N LEU A 243 6.32 10.65 -16.51
CA LEU A 243 6.59 11.95 -17.12
C LEU A 243 5.45 12.91 -16.81
N ARG A 244 5.80 14.17 -16.56
CA ARG A 244 4.89 15.31 -16.45
C ARG A 244 5.14 16.23 -17.66
N PRO A 245 4.41 16.04 -18.77
CA PRO A 245 4.79 16.64 -20.06
C PRO A 245 4.57 18.16 -20.09
N LEU A 246 3.62 18.68 -19.32
CA LEU A 246 3.22 20.09 -19.34
C LEU A 246 3.21 20.68 -17.93
N PRO A 247 4.34 20.69 -17.19
CA PRO A 247 4.36 21.04 -15.77
C PRO A 247 3.91 22.48 -15.46
N ASN A 248 4.10 23.40 -16.41
CA ASN A 248 3.74 24.80 -16.22
C ASN A 248 2.30 25.14 -16.72
N HIS A 249 1.66 24.26 -17.50
CA HIS A 249 0.33 24.49 -18.09
C HIS A 249 -0.74 23.55 -17.52
N ILE A 250 -0.40 22.27 -17.41
CA ILE A 250 -1.30 21.23 -16.90
C ILE A 250 -0.53 20.42 -15.84
N PRO A 251 -0.23 21.04 -14.69
CA PRO A 251 0.68 20.46 -13.68
C PRO A 251 0.22 19.12 -13.11
N GLY A 252 -1.08 18.85 -13.09
CA GLY A 252 -1.65 17.61 -12.60
C GLY A 252 -1.55 16.42 -13.57
N LEU A 253 -1.23 16.66 -14.85
CA LEU A 253 -1.19 15.61 -15.86
C LEU A 253 0.14 14.85 -15.81
N GLN A 254 0.06 13.54 -15.62
CA GLN A 254 1.20 12.63 -15.65
C GLN A 254 0.89 11.40 -16.50
N THR A 255 1.89 10.91 -17.22
CA THR A 255 1.84 9.62 -17.92
C THR A 255 2.96 8.73 -17.41
N SER A 256 2.66 7.47 -17.16
CA SER A 256 3.63 6.50 -16.65
C SER A 256 3.69 5.26 -17.54
N PHE A 257 4.89 4.74 -17.66
CA PHE A 257 5.18 3.44 -18.25
C PHE A 257 5.80 2.57 -17.16
N THR A 258 5.26 1.39 -16.96
CA THR A 258 5.73 0.45 -15.94
C THR A 258 5.77 -0.96 -16.47
N GLY A 259 6.57 -1.79 -15.86
CA GLY A 259 6.62 -3.19 -16.23
C GLY A 259 7.42 -4.04 -15.25
N ALA A 260 7.36 -5.35 -15.50
CA ALA A 260 8.12 -6.36 -14.81
C ALA A 260 8.62 -7.43 -15.79
N LEU A 261 9.82 -7.93 -15.56
CA LEU A 261 10.43 -9.04 -16.28
C LEU A 261 10.97 -10.05 -15.27
N GLY A 262 10.48 -11.28 -15.28
CA GLY A 262 10.88 -12.30 -14.33
C GLY A 262 10.21 -13.65 -14.57
N LYS A 263 10.05 -14.38 -13.46
CA LYS A 263 9.39 -15.69 -13.43
C LYS A 263 8.34 -15.68 -12.31
N GLY A 264 7.25 -16.39 -12.54
CA GLY A 264 6.25 -16.62 -11.49
C GLY A 264 6.82 -17.48 -10.36
N ASN A 265 6.38 -17.22 -9.13
CA ASN A 265 6.94 -17.80 -7.91
C ASN A 265 6.45 -19.24 -7.66
N THR A 266 6.80 -20.14 -8.55
CA THR A 266 6.62 -21.60 -8.40
C THR A 266 7.92 -22.33 -8.71
N PRO A 267 8.07 -23.62 -8.34
CA PRO A 267 9.25 -24.41 -8.73
C PRO A 267 9.43 -24.55 -10.23
N ALA A 268 8.33 -24.48 -11.00
CA ALA A 268 8.36 -24.52 -12.49
C ALA A 268 8.83 -23.20 -13.09
N ALA A 269 8.80 -22.10 -12.32
CA ALA A 269 9.26 -20.77 -12.71
C ALA A 269 8.76 -20.33 -14.11
N PRO A 270 7.44 -20.33 -14.37
CA PRO A 270 6.90 -19.91 -15.66
C PRO A 270 7.25 -18.45 -15.95
N ASP A 271 7.34 -18.09 -17.23
CA ASP A 271 7.62 -16.71 -17.63
C ASP A 271 6.56 -15.75 -17.07
N TRP A 272 7.03 -14.62 -16.52
CA TRP A 272 6.21 -13.50 -16.14
C TRP A 272 6.79 -12.20 -16.72
N ASN A 273 6.03 -11.61 -17.63
CA ASN A 273 6.38 -10.36 -18.29
C ASN A 273 5.16 -9.44 -18.29
N LEU A 274 5.30 -8.24 -17.73
CA LEU A 274 4.25 -7.24 -17.64
C LEU A 274 4.70 -5.94 -18.31
N TYR A 275 3.80 -5.34 -19.09
CA TYR A 275 3.92 -3.98 -19.62
C TYR A 275 2.62 -3.23 -19.38
N ALA A 276 2.69 -2.05 -18.78
CA ALA A 276 1.52 -1.24 -18.51
C ALA A 276 1.76 0.25 -18.76
N GLY A 277 0.70 0.91 -19.21
CA GLY A 277 0.60 2.35 -19.32
C GLY A 277 -0.41 2.89 -18.30
N PHE A 278 -0.08 4.01 -17.66
CA PHE A 278 -0.94 4.68 -16.69
C PHE A 278 -0.96 6.17 -16.97
N LEU A 279 -2.16 6.74 -17.03
CA LEU A 279 -2.41 8.16 -17.16
C LEU A 279 -3.10 8.66 -15.88
N SER A 280 -2.62 9.74 -15.30
CA SER A 280 -3.28 10.39 -14.18
C SER A 280 -3.43 11.89 -14.42
N TYR A 281 -4.57 12.43 -14.01
CA TYR A 281 -4.81 13.86 -13.95
C TYR A 281 -5.36 14.22 -12.58
N GLU A 282 -4.53 14.90 -11.81
CA GLU A 282 -4.83 15.31 -10.44
C GLU A 282 -5.04 16.80 -10.36
N GLN A 283 -6.15 17.21 -9.77
CA GLN A 283 -6.48 18.57 -9.41
C GLN A 283 -6.93 18.64 -7.96
N GLU A 284 -7.05 19.84 -7.44
CA GLU A 284 -7.45 20.03 -6.04
C GLU A 284 -8.80 19.37 -5.72
N TYR A 285 -9.73 19.39 -6.68
CA TYR A 285 -11.12 18.94 -6.50
C TYR A 285 -11.47 17.66 -7.24
N PHE A 286 -10.59 17.12 -8.06
CA PHE A 286 -10.82 15.85 -8.71
C PHE A 286 -9.54 15.10 -9.04
N VAL A 287 -9.66 13.79 -9.19
CA VAL A 287 -8.63 12.88 -9.67
C VAL A 287 -9.26 11.97 -10.72
N ILE A 288 -8.57 11.79 -11.83
CA ILE A 288 -8.96 10.82 -12.86
C ILE A 288 -7.71 10.01 -13.22
N THR A 289 -7.83 8.70 -13.26
CA THR A 289 -6.76 7.81 -13.73
C THR A 289 -7.28 6.80 -14.73
N GLY A 290 -6.44 6.44 -15.69
CA GLY A 290 -6.67 5.37 -16.64
C GLY A 290 -5.43 4.49 -16.73
N GLN A 291 -5.64 3.19 -16.81
CA GLN A 291 -4.58 2.18 -16.87
C GLN A 291 -4.91 1.14 -17.92
N VAL A 292 -3.89 0.70 -18.64
CA VAL A 292 -3.96 -0.47 -19.53
C VAL A 292 -2.74 -1.34 -19.32
N TYR A 293 -2.90 -2.66 -19.43
CA TYR A 293 -1.77 -3.57 -19.35
C TYR A 293 -1.91 -4.74 -20.34
N GLN A 294 -0.77 -5.36 -20.60
CA GLN A 294 -0.64 -6.66 -21.24
C GLN A 294 0.45 -7.45 -20.52
N ALA A 295 0.20 -8.74 -20.28
CA ALA A 295 1.15 -9.59 -19.60
C ALA A 295 1.15 -11.02 -20.13
N LEU A 296 2.22 -11.73 -19.83
CA LEU A 296 2.38 -13.17 -19.95
C LEU A 296 2.57 -13.71 -18.54
N GLY A 297 1.68 -14.62 -18.08
CA GLY A 297 1.70 -15.13 -16.72
C GLY A 297 1.33 -14.07 -15.66
N ASP A 298 1.75 -14.34 -14.43
CA ASP A 298 1.59 -13.49 -13.24
C ASP A 298 2.75 -13.70 -12.26
N HIS A 299 2.92 -12.80 -11.29
CA HIS A 299 4.00 -12.91 -10.31
C HIS A 299 3.91 -14.15 -9.42
N THR A 300 2.71 -14.70 -9.21
CA THR A 300 2.50 -15.90 -8.39
C THR A 300 2.85 -17.20 -9.13
N GLY A 301 2.89 -17.16 -10.46
CA GLY A 301 3.12 -18.33 -11.33
C GLY A 301 1.93 -19.29 -11.38
N ARG A 302 0.72 -18.83 -11.04
CA ARG A 302 -0.50 -19.64 -11.06
C ARG A 302 -1.30 -19.51 -12.36
N LEU A 303 -1.07 -18.44 -13.12
CA LEU A 303 -1.75 -18.20 -14.38
C LEU A 303 -1.08 -18.99 -15.52
N VAL A 304 -1.23 -20.31 -15.48
CA VAL A 304 -0.59 -21.27 -16.39
C VAL A 304 -1.58 -22.34 -16.85
N ASP A 305 -1.31 -22.96 -18.00
CA ASP A 305 -2.01 -24.15 -18.45
C ASP A 305 -1.60 -25.41 -17.65
N PRO A 306 -2.25 -26.57 -17.84
CA PRO A 306 -1.89 -27.81 -17.15
C PRO A 306 -0.46 -28.31 -17.47
N MET A 307 0.18 -27.81 -18.52
CA MET A 307 1.56 -28.13 -18.89
C MET A 307 2.58 -27.14 -18.30
N GLY A 308 2.10 -26.09 -17.62
CA GLY A 308 2.91 -25.05 -17.00
C GLY A 308 3.26 -23.88 -17.92
N ASN A 309 2.66 -23.78 -19.10
CA ASN A 309 2.87 -22.63 -19.98
C ASN A 309 2.05 -21.43 -19.50
N PRO A 310 2.64 -20.24 -19.39
CA PRO A 310 1.92 -19.06 -18.90
C PRO A 310 0.90 -18.57 -19.93
N PHE A 311 -0.29 -18.20 -19.44
CA PHE A 311 -1.32 -17.57 -20.27
C PHE A 311 -1.02 -16.11 -20.53
N LYS A 312 -1.44 -15.62 -21.70
CA LYS A 312 -1.49 -14.19 -22.01
C LYS A 312 -2.73 -13.57 -21.38
N ASN A 313 -2.54 -12.40 -20.80
CA ASN A 313 -3.63 -11.65 -20.22
C ASN A 313 -3.47 -10.15 -20.48
N ARG A 314 -4.58 -9.42 -20.45
CA ARG A 314 -4.64 -7.97 -20.66
C ARG A 314 -5.85 -7.37 -19.96
N GLY A 315 -5.84 -6.07 -19.81
CA GLY A 315 -7.00 -5.39 -19.25
C GLY A 315 -6.79 -3.90 -19.07
N GLN A 316 -7.78 -3.29 -18.44
CA GLN A 316 -7.83 -1.85 -18.25
C GLN A 316 -8.54 -1.50 -16.93
N SER A 317 -8.17 -0.35 -16.40
CA SER A 317 -8.81 0.24 -15.22
C SER A 317 -9.03 1.72 -15.42
N LEU A 318 -10.18 2.22 -15.00
CA LEU A 318 -10.52 3.63 -14.93
C LEU A 318 -10.96 3.97 -13.51
N PHE A 319 -10.44 5.06 -12.97
CA PHE A 319 -10.85 5.56 -11.65
C PHE A 319 -11.11 7.07 -11.74
N GLY A 320 -12.14 7.52 -11.03
CA GLY A 320 -12.44 8.93 -10.88
C GLY A 320 -12.92 9.26 -9.49
N GLU A 321 -12.47 10.40 -8.97
CA GLU A 321 -12.94 11.02 -7.73
C GLU A 321 -13.30 12.49 -7.99
N VAL A 322 -14.42 12.94 -7.45
CA VAL A 322 -14.79 14.35 -7.38
C VAL A 322 -15.02 14.72 -5.92
N LYS A 323 -14.32 15.77 -5.47
CA LYS A 323 -14.39 16.30 -4.10
C LYS A 323 -15.38 17.45 -4.03
N LEU A 324 -16.30 17.36 -3.09
CA LEU A 324 -17.43 18.27 -2.91
C LEU A 324 -17.34 19.01 -1.57
N PHE A 325 -18.14 20.04 -1.41
CA PHE A 325 -18.30 20.78 -0.16
C PHE A 325 -16.95 21.17 0.49
N SER A 326 -16.11 21.88 -0.27
CA SER A 326 -14.75 22.26 0.16
C SER A 326 -13.92 21.05 0.60
N LYS A 327 -14.04 19.95 -0.11
CA LYS A 327 -13.35 18.66 0.09
C LYS A 327 -13.78 17.88 1.35
N LYS A 328 -14.96 18.22 1.93
CA LYS A 328 -15.51 17.44 3.05
C LYS A 328 -16.18 16.15 2.63
N ALA A 329 -16.57 16.02 1.36
CA ALA A 329 -17.14 14.81 0.81
C ALA A 329 -16.53 14.52 -0.56
N SER A 330 -16.57 13.26 -0.97
CA SER A 330 -16.19 12.84 -2.32
C SER A 330 -17.18 11.81 -2.85
N ILE A 331 -17.32 11.80 -4.17
CA ILE A 331 -17.93 10.70 -4.91
C ILE A 331 -16.82 10.08 -5.74
N PHE A 332 -16.73 8.77 -5.76
CA PHE A 332 -15.75 8.07 -6.57
C PHE A 332 -16.35 6.87 -7.28
N ALA A 333 -15.74 6.51 -8.40
CA ALA A 333 -16.08 5.32 -9.15
C ALA A 333 -14.83 4.69 -9.76
N ARG A 334 -14.87 3.37 -9.93
CA ARG A 334 -13.82 2.59 -10.55
C ARG A 334 -14.43 1.52 -11.46
N TYR A 335 -13.81 1.31 -12.59
CA TYR A 335 -14.10 0.25 -13.55
C TYR A 335 -12.81 -0.50 -13.83
N ASP A 336 -12.80 -1.81 -13.62
CA ASP A 336 -11.68 -2.71 -13.96
C ASP A 336 -12.19 -3.78 -14.92
N ASN A 337 -11.46 -4.07 -15.97
CA ASN A 337 -11.72 -5.19 -16.85
C ASN A 337 -10.45 -6.00 -17.05
N ASN A 338 -10.57 -7.33 -17.00
CA ASN A 338 -9.47 -8.25 -17.16
C ASN A 338 -9.86 -9.40 -18.08
N GLU A 339 -8.97 -9.79 -18.99
CA GLU A 339 -9.15 -10.87 -19.95
C GLU A 339 -7.91 -11.77 -19.92
N THR A 340 -8.12 -13.07 -19.73
CA THR A 340 -7.12 -14.10 -20.02
C THR A 340 -7.47 -14.70 -21.40
N TYR A 341 -6.57 -14.59 -22.33
CA TYR A 341 -6.76 -15.00 -23.72
C TYR A 341 -5.63 -15.94 -24.18
N ASP A 342 -5.67 -16.39 -25.43
CA ASP A 342 -4.75 -17.41 -25.96
C ASP A 342 -4.87 -18.75 -25.20
N THR A 343 -6.09 -19.10 -24.87
CA THR A 343 -6.50 -20.32 -24.17
C THR A 343 -7.75 -20.91 -24.84
N ALA A 344 -8.00 -22.19 -24.62
CA ALA A 344 -9.17 -22.87 -25.19
C ALA A 344 -10.50 -22.24 -24.79
N ILE A 345 -10.56 -21.67 -23.57
CA ILE A 345 -11.73 -20.97 -23.04
C ILE A 345 -11.24 -19.64 -22.43
N PRO A 346 -11.32 -18.52 -23.19
CA PRO A 346 -11.00 -17.21 -22.65
C PRO A 346 -11.88 -16.86 -21.47
N THR A 347 -11.29 -16.28 -20.41
CA THR A 347 -12.01 -15.79 -19.25
C THR A 347 -12.00 -14.28 -19.21
N TYR A 348 -13.15 -13.71 -18.83
CA TYR A 348 -13.32 -12.28 -18.67
C TYR A 348 -13.84 -11.99 -17.28
N SER A 349 -13.39 -10.90 -16.70
CA SER A 349 -13.99 -10.37 -15.46
C SER A 349 -14.10 -8.86 -15.55
N THR A 350 -15.20 -8.31 -15.06
CA THR A 350 -15.43 -6.88 -15.01
C THR A 350 -15.82 -6.50 -13.59
N ARG A 351 -15.17 -5.50 -13.05
CA ARG A 351 -15.44 -5.00 -11.70
C ARG A 351 -15.87 -3.54 -11.75
N TYR A 352 -16.95 -3.26 -11.05
CA TYR A 352 -17.47 -1.92 -10.85
C TYR A 352 -17.43 -1.59 -9.37
N ILE A 353 -16.86 -0.44 -9.02
CA ILE A 353 -16.87 0.08 -7.67
C ILE A 353 -17.38 1.50 -7.72
N PHE A 354 -18.33 1.85 -6.87
CA PHE A 354 -18.78 3.21 -6.71
C PHE A 354 -19.09 3.47 -5.25
N GLY A 355 -18.74 4.68 -4.81
CA GLY A 355 -18.92 5.04 -3.42
C GLY A 355 -18.87 6.51 -3.16
N VAL A 356 -19.16 6.81 -1.91
CA VAL A 356 -19.08 8.16 -1.35
C VAL A 356 -18.16 8.14 -0.13
N ALA A 357 -17.47 9.24 0.10
CA ALA A 357 -16.62 9.40 1.26
C ALA A 357 -16.94 10.70 2.00
N TYR A 358 -16.91 10.68 3.33
CA TYR A 358 -16.93 11.85 4.18
C TYR A 358 -15.57 11.98 4.87
N HIS A 359 -14.85 13.09 4.57
CA HIS A 359 -13.52 13.36 5.09
C HIS A 359 -13.62 14.05 6.45
N ILE A 360 -13.04 13.43 7.48
CA ILE A 360 -13.06 13.93 8.86
C ILE A 360 -11.86 14.85 9.07
N GLN A 361 -10.65 14.29 8.96
CA GLN A 361 -9.40 15.03 9.10
C GLN A 361 -8.24 14.26 8.47
N GLY A 362 -7.36 14.94 7.72
CA GLY A 362 -6.21 14.32 7.07
C GLY A 362 -6.64 13.21 6.12
N ARG A 363 -6.24 11.97 6.40
CA ARG A 363 -6.67 10.76 5.65
C ARG A 363 -7.86 10.05 6.29
N THR A 364 -8.24 10.43 7.52
CA THR A 364 -9.37 9.81 8.22
C THR A 364 -10.69 10.17 7.53
N LYS A 365 -11.43 9.14 7.12
CA LYS A 365 -12.71 9.28 6.41
C LYS A 365 -13.62 8.10 6.65
N VAL A 366 -14.93 8.32 6.51
CA VAL A 366 -15.93 7.25 6.38
C VAL A 366 -16.21 7.07 4.89
N VAL A 367 -16.21 5.82 4.45
CA VAL A 367 -16.48 5.43 3.05
C VAL A 367 -17.65 4.47 3.04
N VAL A 368 -18.59 4.71 2.14
CA VAL A 368 -19.66 3.77 1.82
C VAL A 368 -19.52 3.43 0.36
N ASP A 369 -19.34 2.17 0.05
CA ASP A 369 -19.16 1.72 -1.33
C ASP A 369 -19.87 0.40 -1.63
N TYR A 370 -20.08 0.19 -2.91
CA TYR A 370 -20.54 -1.06 -3.49
C TYR A 370 -19.55 -1.52 -4.56
N ASN A 371 -19.07 -2.74 -4.40
CA ASN A 371 -18.10 -3.40 -5.27
C ASN A 371 -18.77 -4.63 -5.90
N PHE A 372 -18.97 -4.61 -7.20
CA PHE A 372 -19.57 -5.67 -7.96
C PHE A 372 -18.57 -6.28 -8.94
N LEU A 373 -18.42 -7.60 -8.89
CA LEU A 373 -17.61 -8.37 -9.83
C LEU A 373 -18.53 -9.21 -10.70
N ASP A 374 -18.50 -8.96 -11.99
CA ASP A 374 -19.18 -9.70 -13.05
C ASP A 374 -18.15 -10.61 -13.76
N ASN A 375 -18.40 -11.91 -13.71
CA ASN A 375 -17.59 -12.92 -14.35
C ASN A 375 -18.38 -13.56 -15.49
N ASN A 376 -17.75 -13.74 -16.64
CA ASN A 376 -18.41 -14.35 -17.78
C ASN A 376 -18.62 -15.89 -17.56
N GLN A 377 -19.45 -16.50 -18.41
CA GLN A 377 -19.80 -17.92 -18.34
C GLN A 377 -18.61 -18.91 -18.41
N GLY A 378 -17.46 -18.50 -18.88
CA GLY A 378 -16.23 -19.30 -18.92
C GLY A 378 -15.41 -19.23 -17.63
N ASN A 379 -15.73 -18.31 -16.72
CA ASN A 379 -15.00 -18.12 -15.48
C ASN A 379 -15.58 -19.01 -14.38
N PRO A 380 -14.77 -19.83 -13.69
CA PRO A 380 -15.25 -20.67 -12.60
C PRO A 380 -15.64 -19.88 -11.34
N VAL A 381 -15.24 -18.60 -11.23
CA VAL A 381 -15.56 -17.74 -10.09
C VAL A 381 -16.94 -17.12 -10.30
N PRO A 382 -17.88 -17.25 -9.36
CA PRO A 382 -19.22 -16.67 -9.48
C PRO A 382 -19.18 -15.14 -9.37
N ASP A 383 -20.23 -14.49 -9.86
CA ASP A 383 -20.46 -13.07 -9.62
C ASP A 383 -20.58 -12.78 -8.14
N THR A 384 -19.98 -11.67 -7.71
CA THR A 384 -20.02 -11.27 -6.31
C THR A 384 -20.32 -9.79 -6.16
N GLY A 385 -21.08 -9.46 -5.09
CA GLY A 385 -21.33 -8.09 -4.68
C GLY A 385 -20.90 -7.88 -3.23
N ILE A 386 -20.27 -6.76 -2.96
CA ILE A 386 -19.87 -6.39 -1.60
C ILE A 386 -20.33 -4.96 -1.34
N PHE A 387 -21.22 -4.79 -0.36
CA PHE A 387 -21.57 -3.49 0.19
C PHE A 387 -20.74 -3.25 1.45
N GLU A 388 -20.08 -2.10 1.55
CA GLU A 388 -19.22 -1.78 2.68
C GLU A 388 -19.53 -0.40 3.26
N VAL A 389 -19.46 -0.31 4.60
CA VAL A 389 -19.42 0.94 5.37
C VAL A 389 -18.15 0.90 6.20
N MET A 390 -17.12 1.63 5.77
CA MET A 390 -15.78 1.55 6.33
C MET A 390 -15.32 2.88 6.92
N LEU A 391 -14.68 2.81 8.08
CA LEU A 391 -13.88 3.88 8.65
C LEU A 391 -12.41 3.66 8.28
N GLU A 392 -11.83 4.53 7.47
CA GLU A 392 -10.38 4.68 7.37
C GLU A 392 -9.94 5.61 8.49
N LEU A 393 -9.31 5.05 9.51
CA LEU A 393 -8.72 5.80 10.62
C LEU A 393 -7.22 5.93 10.37
N ALA A 394 -6.73 7.18 10.22
CA ALA A 394 -5.32 7.46 9.93
C ALA A 394 -4.77 8.57 10.86
N PHE A 395 -3.68 8.29 11.55
CA PHE A 395 -3.01 9.22 12.49
C PHE A 395 -1.51 8.97 12.56
#